data_48425b62c148c2e6916caab984e9a9e8
#
_entry.id   48425b62c148c2e6916caab984e9a9e8
#
_cell.length_a   1.000
_cell.length_b   1.000
_cell.length_c   1.000
_cell.angle_alpha   90.00
_cell.angle_beta   90.00
_cell.angle_gamma   90.00
#
_symmetry.space_group_name_H-M   'P 1'
#
loop_
_entity.id
_entity.type
_entity.pdbx_description
1 polymer ?
#
loop_
_entity_poly.entity_id
_entity_poly.type
_entity_poly.pdbx_seq_one_letter_code
_entity_poly.pdbx_strand_id
1 'polypeptide(L)'
;LPMTDARDEQGNPVHRSSLVWTERREVVPAMLALDEAAFAGELQRRFGDSLGRLALWGGRRWSHPLGLLHAERYIDTRLALIGDAAHGIHPIAGQGLNLGLRDVAALAECIVDARRLGLDIGDATVLERYQRWRRLDNMALIAATDSLNRLFSNDLPPVRLLRDLGLAAVNRVPPLKRFFMRHAMGMVGDLPRLVKGEAL
;
A
#
# COMPACT_ATOMS: atom_id res chain seq x y z
N LEU A 1 -2.86 -12.90 -0.89
CA LEU A 1 -4.08 -12.38 -1.52
C LEU A 1 -4.76 -13.51 -2.28
N PRO A 2 -6.04 -13.82 -1.99
CA PRO A 2 -6.76 -14.88 -2.71
C PRO A 2 -6.89 -14.51 -4.20
N MET A 3 -6.76 -15.51 -5.04
CA MET A 3 -6.94 -15.39 -6.49
C MET A 3 -8.11 -16.27 -6.93
N THR A 4 -8.56 -16.08 -8.16
CA THR A 4 -9.53 -16.98 -8.77
C THR A 4 -8.97 -18.40 -8.80
N ASP A 5 -9.78 -19.37 -8.40
CA ASP A 5 -9.39 -20.78 -8.44
C ASP A 5 -8.99 -21.21 -9.85
N ALA A 6 -7.99 -22.07 -9.90
CA ALA A 6 -7.61 -22.75 -11.12
C ALA A 6 -8.20 -24.18 -11.14
N ARG A 7 -7.96 -24.89 -12.22
CA ARG A 7 -8.19 -26.33 -12.29
C ARG A 7 -6.86 -27.04 -12.51
N ASP A 8 -6.69 -28.16 -11.83
CA ASP A 8 -5.55 -29.06 -12.11
C ASP A 8 -5.74 -29.81 -13.44
N GLU A 9 -4.78 -30.65 -13.80
CA GLU A 9 -4.83 -31.45 -15.03
C GLU A 9 -6.00 -32.45 -15.04
N GLN A 10 -6.53 -32.79 -13.86
CA GLN A 10 -7.67 -33.70 -13.68
C GLN A 10 -9.01 -32.92 -13.62
N GLY A 11 -8.98 -31.58 -13.71
CA GLY A 11 -10.16 -30.71 -13.69
C GLY A 11 -10.67 -30.34 -12.28
N ASN A 12 -9.98 -30.74 -11.20
CA ASN A 12 -10.35 -30.41 -9.84
C ASN A 12 -10.04 -28.95 -9.52
N PRO A 13 -10.84 -28.28 -8.68
CA PRO A 13 -10.54 -26.90 -8.27
C PRO A 13 -9.29 -26.84 -7.41
N VAL A 14 -8.39 -25.90 -7.76
CA VAL A 14 -7.18 -25.61 -6.99
C VAL A 14 -7.25 -24.17 -6.46
N HIS A 15 -7.24 -24.05 -5.15
CA HIS A 15 -7.21 -22.74 -4.50
C HIS A 15 -5.85 -22.08 -4.66
N ARG A 16 -5.83 -20.86 -5.18
CA ARG A 16 -4.61 -20.10 -5.43
C ARG A 16 -4.59 -18.81 -4.65
N SER A 17 -3.39 -18.42 -4.26
CA SER A 17 -3.13 -17.12 -3.66
C SER A 17 -1.87 -16.50 -4.26
N SER A 18 -1.90 -15.19 -4.45
CA SER A 18 -0.69 -14.41 -4.72
C SER A 18 -0.01 -14.10 -3.39
N LEU A 19 1.28 -14.35 -3.34
CA LEU A 19 2.11 -14.06 -2.17
C LEU A 19 3.01 -12.86 -2.47
N VAL A 20 2.98 -11.88 -1.58
CA VAL A 20 3.98 -10.81 -1.49
C VAL A 20 4.84 -11.10 -0.26
N TRP A 21 6.12 -11.26 -0.49
CA TRP A 21 7.08 -11.59 0.55
C TRP A 21 8.18 -10.54 0.60
N THR A 22 8.30 -9.83 1.71
CA THR A 22 9.36 -8.86 1.93
C THR A 22 10.54 -9.54 2.62
N GLU A 23 11.74 -9.34 2.08
CA GLU A 23 12.96 -9.93 2.60
C GLU A 23 14.11 -8.91 2.56
N ARG A 24 15.15 -9.14 3.33
CA ARG A 24 16.37 -8.34 3.29
C ARG A 24 17.02 -8.43 1.92
N ARG A 25 17.53 -7.31 1.43
CA ARG A 25 18.10 -7.20 0.08
C ARG A 25 19.21 -8.22 -0.18
N GLU A 26 20.02 -8.50 0.85
CA GLU A 26 21.15 -9.44 0.76
C GLU A 26 20.71 -10.90 0.62
N VAL A 27 19.51 -11.24 1.11
CA VAL A 27 18.96 -12.60 1.09
C VAL A 27 18.26 -12.91 -0.24
N VAL A 28 17.71 -11.88 -0.90
CA VAL A 28 16.89 -12.03 -2.10
C VAL A 28 17.57 -12.83 -3.23
N PRO A 29 18.86 -12.60 -3.59
CA PRO A 29 19.50 -13.38 -4.63
C PRO A 29 19.57 -14.87 -4.32
N ALA A 30 19.87 -15.24 -3.07
CA ALA A 30 19.91 -16.63 -2.64
C ALA A 30 18.51 -17.27 -2.69
N MET A 31 17.47 -16.54 -2.29
CA MET A 31 16.08 -17.01 -2.36
C MET A 31 15.61 -17.24 -3.81
N LEU A 32 15.98 -16.35 -4.72
CA LEU A 32 15.62 -16.49 -6.14
C LEU A 32 16.37 -17.63 -6.84
N ALA A 33 17.60 -17.96 -6.37
CA ALA A 33 18.41 -19.04 -6.88
C ALA A 33 17.97 -20.45 -6.43
N LEU A 34 17.11 -20.55 -5.41
CA LEU A 34 16.58 -21.83 -4.97
C LEU A 34 15.79 -22.52 -6.10
N ASP A 35 15.91 -23.83 -6.21
CA ASP A 35 14.98 -24.59 -7.03
C ASP A 35 13.55 -24.54 -6.46
N GLU A 36 12.60 -25.09 -7.20
CA GLU A 36 11.19 -25.00 -6.83
C GLU A 36 10.89 -25.73 -5.51
N ALA A 37 11.49 -26.89 -5.29
CA ALA A 37 11.27 -27.69 -4.09
C ALA A 37 11.86 -27.04 -2.84
N ALA A 38 13.10 -26.53 -2.94
CA ALA A 38 13.76 -25.83 -1.86
C ALA A 38 13.05 -24.52 -1.52
N PHE A 39 12.56 -23.77 -2.50
CA PHE A 39 11.79 -22.56 -2.28
C PHE A 39 10.45 -22.87 -1.63
N ALA A 40 9.73 -23.91 -2.06
CA ALA A 40 8.47 -24.34 -1.43
C ALA A 40 8.68 -24.75 0.03
N GLY A 41 9.78 -25.43 0.34
CA GLY A 41 10.15 -25.78 1.71
C GLY A 41 10.42 -24.56 2.58
N GLU A 42 11.13 -23.56 2.06
CA GLU A 42 11.40 -22.30 2.75
C GLU A 42 10.12 -21.48 2.97
N LEU A 43 9.23 -21.48 1.98
CA LEU A 43 7.92 -20.85 2.07
C LEU A 43 7.06 -21.52 3.15
N GLN A 44 6.98 -22.85 3.15
CA GLN A 44 6.22 -23.62 4.15
C GLN A 44 6.73 -23.36 5.57
N ARG A 45 8.06 -23.35 5.76
CA ARG A 45 8.69 -23.09 7.04
C ARG A 45 8.30 -21.72 7.63
N ARG A 46 8.17 -20.69 6.78
CA ARG A 46 7.84 -19.32 7.23
C ARG A 46 6.35 -19.07 7.32
N PHE A 47 5.57 -19.67 6.44
CA PHE A 47 4.11 -19.48 6.39
C PHE A 47 3.40 -20.34 7.45
N GLY A 48 3.98 -21.47 7.83
CA GLY A 48 3.40 -22.46 8.74
C GLY A 48 2.37 -23.34 8.02
N ASP A 49 1.69 -24.18 8.81
CA ASP A 49 0.83 -25.25 8.30
C ASP A 49 -0.67 -24.90 8.34
N SER A 50 -1.02 -23.66 8.71
CA SER A 50 -2.43 -23.24 8.91
C SER A 50 -3.31 -23.38 7.67
N LEU A 51 -2.73 -23.33 6.48
CA LEU A 51 -3.44 -23.52 5.20
C LEU A 51 -3.09 -24.83 4.51
N GLY A 52 -2.46 -25.77 5.25
CA GLY A 52 -2.02 -27.04 4.70
C GLY A 52 -0.71 -26.92 3.90
N ARG A 53 -0.47 -27.90 3.03
CA ARG A 53 0.76 -27.95 2.22
C ARG A 53 0.71 -26.93 1.09
N LEU A 54 1.78 -26.13 1.01
CA LEU A 54 1.93 -25.12 -0.04
C LEU A 54 2.72 -25.69 -1.22
N ALA A 55 2.29 -25.32 -2.43
CA ALA A 55 3.00 -25.61 -3.66
C ALA A 55 3.06 -24.36 -4.53
N LEU A 56 4.09 -24.25 -5.36
CA LEU A 56 4.18 -23.15 -6.30
C LEU A 56 3.30 -23.44 -7.52
N TRP A 57 2.62 -22.42 -8.01
CA TRP A 57 1.84 -22.47 -9.24
C TRP A 57 2.50 -21.60 -10.31
N GLY A 58 3.05 -22.20 -11.34
CA GLY A 58 3.63 -21.49 -12.49
C GLY A 58 5.10 -21.07 -12.36
N GLY A 59 5.76 -21.36 -11.24
CA GLY A 59 7.21 -21.28 -11.05
C GLY A 59 7.87 -19.90 -11.18
N ARG A 60 7.14 -18.84 -11.53
CA ARG A 60 7.72 -17.50 -11.72
C ARG A 60 7.81 -16.73 -10.43
N ARG A 61 8.99 -16.21 -10.14
CA ARG A 61 9.31 -15.36 -9.00
C ARG A 61 9.95 -14.07 -9.47
N TRP A 62 9.50 -12.96 -8.94
CA TRP A 62 10.09 -11.64 -9.24
C TRP A 62 10.48 -10.97 -7.94
N SER A 63 11.50 -10.16 -7.98
CA SER A 63 11.83 -9.26 -6.87
C SER A 63 11.93 -7.84 -7.37
N HIS A 64 11.47 -6.94 -6.53
CA HIS A 64 11.57 -5.51 -6.76
C HIS A 64 12.16 -4.85 -5.52
N PRO A 65 13.13 -3.93 -5.68
CA PRO A 65 13.61 -3.17 -4.54
C PRO A 65 12.48 -2.30 -4.00
N LEU A 66 12.31 -2.35 -2.69
CA LEU A 66 11.35 -1.49 -2.02
C LEU A 66 12.05 -0.22 -1.55
N GLY A 67 11.45 0.91 -1.84
CA GLY A 67 11.97 2.20 -1.46
C GLY A 67 10.85 3.18 -1.16
N LEU A 68 11.16 4.18 -0.37
CA LEU A 68 10.33 5.35 -0.19
C LEU A 68 10.78 6.41 -1.20
N LEU A 69 9.85 6.89 -2.00
CA LEU A 69 10.04 8.06 -2.87
C LEU A 69 9.00 9.11 -2.49
N HIS A 70 9.42 10.32 -2.32
CA HIS A 70 8.52 11.45 -2.09
C HIS A 70 9.07 12.66 -2.83
N ALA A 71 8.33 13.15 -3.83
CA ALA A 71 8.71 14.33 -4.59
C ALA A 71 8.68 15.57 -3.69
N GLU A 72 9.69 16.41 -3.78
CA GLU A 72 9.75 17.67 -3.03
C GLU A 72 8.61 18.60 -3.42
N ARG A 73 8.23 18.57 -4.70
CA ARG A 73 7.11 19.32 -5.27
C ARG A 73 6.25 18.38 -6.11
N TYR A 74 4.92 18.52 -6.02
CA TYR A 74 3.98 17.75 -6.82
C TYR A 74 3.57 18.47 -8.10
N ILE A 75 3.96 19.74 -8.24
CA ILE A 75 3.53 20.58 -9.36
C ILE A 75 4.70 21.36 -9.94
N ASP A 76 4.55 21.73 -11.21
CA ASP A 76 5.37 22.72 -11.91
C ASP A 76 4.48 23.46 -12.91
N THR A 77 5.07 24.31 -13.78
CA THR A 77 4.34 25.04 -14.81
C THR A 77 3.50 24.09 -15.65
N ARG A 78 2.18 24.18 -15.49
CA ARG A 78 1.17 23.34 -16.17
C ARG A 78 1.38 21.83 -16.02
N LEU A 79 2.01 21.39 -14.93
CA LEU A 79 2.34 20.00 -14.65
C LEU A 79 1.89 19.64 -13.25
N ALA A 80 1.33 18.45 -13.08
CA ALA A 80 1.05 17.84 -11.79
C ALA A 80 1.50 16.37 -11.78
N LEU A 81 2.19 15.96 -10.72
CA LEU A 81 2.56 14.58 -10.44
C LEU A 81 1.44 13.91 -9.65
N ILE A 82 1.14 12.65 -9.99
CA ILE A 82 0.16 11.81 -9.28
C ILE A 82 0.72 10.42 -9.03
N GLY A 83 0.22 9.73 -8.01
CA GLY A 83 0.60 8.35 -7.69
C GLY A 83 2.10 8.20 -7.46
N ASP A 84 2.67 7.12 -7.96
CA ASP A 84 4.08 6.77 -7.73
C ASP A 84 5.07 7.81 -8.29
N ALA A 85 4.67 8.64 -9.25
CA ALA A 85 5.47 9.77 -9.72
C ALA A 85 5.63 10.86 -8.65
N ALA A 86 4.64 11.02 -7.77
CA ALA A 86 4.65 11.97 -6.67
C ALA A 86 5.14 11.32 -5.36
N HIS A 87 4.76 10.07 -5.12
CA HIS A 87 5.05 9.35 -3.88
C HIS A 87 5.01 7.83 -4.07
N GLY A 88 6.13 7.18 -4.02
CA GLY A 88 6.24 5.74 -3.90
C GLY A 88 6.31 5.35 -2.42
N ILE A 89 5.33 4.60 -1.93
CA ILE A 89 5.28 4.19 -0.52
C ILE A 89 5.59 2.71 -0.35
N HIS A 90 6.01 2.35 0.86
CA HIS A 90 6.25 0.95 1.19
C HIS A 90 4.95 0.13 1.07
N PRO A 91 4.96 -1.05 0.41
CA PRO A 91 3.73 -1.80 0.08
C PRO A 91 3.07 -2.50 1.27
N ILE A 92 3.53 -2.27 2.50
CA ILE A 92 3.07 -2.94 3.74
C ILE A 92 1.55 -2.95 3.89
N ALA A 93 0.90 -1.86 3.51
CA ALA A 93 -0.55 -1.75 3.64
C ALA A 93 -1.30 -1.80 2.30
N GLY A 94 -0.60 -2.03 1.17
CA GLY A 94 -1.21 -2.03 -0.16
C GLY A 94 -1.85 -0.68 -0.55
N GLN A 95 -1.41 0.43 0.02
CA GLN A 95 -2.07 1.74 -0.10
C GLN A 95 -1.61 2.57 -1.31
N GLY A 96 -0.54 2.16 -2.01
CA GLY A 96 0.01 2.95 -3.13
C GLY A 96 -1.04 3.29 -4.18
N LEU A 97 -1.75 2.28 -4.69
CA LEU A 97 -2.83 2.49 -5.66
C LEU A 97 -3.95 3.38 -5.11
N ASN A 98 -4.35 3.17 -3.86
CA ASN A 98 -5.42 3.96 -3.23
C ASN A 98 -5.03 5.43 -3.10
N LEU A 99 -3.77 5.73 -2.77
CA LEU A 99 -3.27 7.10 -2.75
C LEU A 99 -3.26 7.73 -4.14
N GLY A 100 -2.77 6.99 -5.15
CA GLY A 100 -2.79 7.46 -6.53
C GLY A 100 -4.20 7.75 -7.05
N LEU A 101 -5.18 6.90 -6.75
CA LEU A 101 -6.58 7.14 -7.10
C LEU A 101 -7.16 8.40 -6.41
N ARG A 102 -6.75 8.67 -5.17
CA ARG A 102 -7.15 9.90 -4.49
C ARG A 102 -6.48 11.13 -5.09
N ASP A 103 -5.24 11.02 -5.54
CA ASP A 103 -4.59 12.11 -6.26
C ASP A 103 -5.34 12.44 -7.54
N VAL A 104 -5.71 11.42 -8.31
CA VAL A 104 -6.55 11.59 -9.52
C VAL A 104 -7.86 12.28 -9.17
N ALA A 105 -8.57 11.83 -8.13
CA ALA A 105 -9.84 12.40 -7.72
C ALA A 105 -9.71 13.87 -7.28
N ALA A 106 -8.67 14.19 -6.50
CA ALA A 106 -8.42 15.55 -6.04
C ALA A 106 -8.02 16.48 -7.19
N LEU A 107 -7.14 16.03 -8.09
CA LEU A 107 -6.76 16.82 -9.25
C LEU A 107 -7.95 17.06 -10.18
N ALA A 108 -8.77 16.02 -10.44
CA ALA A 108 -9.99 16.15 -11.23
C ALA A 108 -10.96 17.19 -10.62
N GLU A 109 -11.14 17.15 -9.29
CA GLU A 109 -11.97 18.13 -8.59
C GLU A 109 -11.44 19.56 -8.75
N CYS A 110 -10.12 19.76 -8.56
CA CYS A 110 -9.50 21.07 -8.76
C CYS A 110 -9.67 21.59 -10.19
N ILE A 111 -9.50 20.73 -11.20
CA ILE A 111 -9.64 21.06 -12.63
C ILE A 111 -11.10 21.40 -12.98
N VAL A 112 -12.05 20.59 -12.53
CA VAL A 112 -13.48 20.81 -12.83
C VAL A 112 -13.99 22.09 -12.18
N ASP A 113 -13.62 22.32 -10.92
CA ASP A 113 -13.98 23.56 -10.22
C ASP A 113 -13.41 24.80 -10.91
N ALA A 114 -12.13 24.77 -11.32
CA ALA A 114 -11.50 25.85 -12.06
C ALA A 114 -12.19 26.10 -13.39
N ARG A 115 -12.48 25.06 -14.16
CA ARG A 115 -13.17 25.17 -15.46
C ARG A 115 -14.57 25.75 -15.34
N ARG A 116 -15.33 25.38 -14.31
CA ARG A 116 -16.66 25.95 -14.05
C ARG A 116 -16.64 27.45 -13.76
N LEU A 117 -15.53 27.93 -13.18
CA LEU A 117 -15.31 29.36 -12.92
C LEU A 117 -14.68 30.09 -14.11
N GLY A 118 -14.42 29.41 -15.24
CA GLY A 118 -13.77 30.00 -16.40
C GLY A 118 -12.26 30.24 -16.22
N LEU A 119 -11.65 29.63 -15.20
CA LEU A 119 -10.22 29.77 -14.93
C LEU A 119 -9.37 28.83 -15.79
N ASP A 120 -8.11 29.19 -16.02
CA ASP A 120 -7.16 28.28 -16.67
C ASP A 120 -6.83 27.11 -15.76
N ILE A 121 -7.11 25.88 -16.20
CA ILE A 121 -6.88 24.66 -15.45
C ILE A 121 -5.41 24.40 -15.13
N GLY A 122 -4.49 24.98 -15.87
CA GLY A 122 -3.04 24.90 -15.67
C GLY A 122 -2.47 26.06 -14.84
N ASP A 123 -3.33 26.93 -14.31
CA ASP A 123 -2.90 28.04 -13.47
C ASP A 123 -2.25 27.55 -12.19
N ALA A 124 -1.23 28.27 -11.72
CA ALA A 124 -0.49 27.92 -10.53
C ALA A 124 -1.38 27.79 -9.29
N THR A 125 -2.39 28.64 -9.16
CA THR A 125 -3.31 28.63 -8.00
C THR A 125 -4.14 27.33 -7.93
N VAL A 126 -4.57 26.80 -9.08
CA VAL A 126 -5.31 25.55 -9.21
C VAL A 126 -4.40 24.36 -8.81
N LEU A 127 -3.19 24.34 -9.36
CA LEU A 127 -2.23 23.28 -9.09
C LEU A 127 -1.71 23.32 -7.63
N GLU A 128 -1.52 24.50 -7.06
CA GLU A 128 -1.16 24.67 -5.65
C GLU A 128 -2.24 24.19 -4.69
N ARG A 129 -3.53 24.38 -5.03
CA ARG A 129 -4.65 23.81 -4.27
C ARG A 129 -4.55 22.29 -4.22
N TYR A 130 -4.32 21.64 -5.38
CA TYR A 130 -4.09 20.21 -5.48
C TYR A 130 -2.90 19.77 -4.63
N GLN A 131 -1.73 20.40 -4.79
CA GLN A 131 -0.52 20.04 -4.06
C GLN A 131 -0.70 20.15 -2.53
N ARG A 132 -1.24 21.27 -2.03
CA ARG A 132 -1.49 21.46 -0.59
C ARG A 132 -2.40 20.39 -0.03
N TRP A 133 -3.47 20.06 -0.75
CA TRP A 133 -4.42 19.04 -0.33
C TRP A 133 -3.77 17.67 -0.25
N ARG A 134 -3.13 17.22 -1.32
CA ARG A 134 -2.62 15.86 -1.41
C ARG A 134 -1.33 15.64 -0.63
N ARG A 135 -0.44 16.63 -0.61
CA ARG A 135 0.85 16.47 0.04
C ARG A 135 0.74 16.25 1.54
N LEU A 136 -0.16 16.96 2.22
CA LEU A 136 -0.38 16.76 3.67
C LEU A 136 -0.93 15.38 3.98
N ASP A 137 -1.93 14.94 3.21
CA ASP A 137 -2.55 13.61 3.37
C ASP A 137 -1.52 12.48 3.12
N ASN A 138 -0.77 12.60 2.04
CA ASN A 138 0.25 11.63 1.67
C ASN A 138 1.40 11.59 2.70
N MET A 139 1.89 12.73 3.16
CA MET A 139 2.95 12.79 4.20
C MET A 139 2.49 12.14 5.51
N ALA A 140 1.26 12.37 5.92
CA ALA A 140 0.70 11.75 7.14
C ALA A 140 0.66 10.22 7.03
N LEU A 141 0.24 9.70 5.87
CA LEU A 141 0.20 8.26 5.65
C LEU A 141 1.61 7.65 5.52
N ILE A 142 2.52 8.33 4.82
CA ILE A 142 3.93 7.93 4.71
C ILE A 142 4.56 7.83 6.09
N ALA A 143 4.40 8.84 6.93
CA ALA A 143 4.92 8.85 8.29
C ALA A 143 4.32 7.71 9.15
N ALA A 144 3.03 7.45 9.02
CA ALA A 144 2.36 6.37 9.72
C ALA A 144 2.88 4.99 9.27
N THR A 145 2.99 4.76 7.95
CA THR A 145 3.47 3.48 7.41
C THR A 145 4.94 3.24 7.69
N ASP A 146 5.79 4.26 7.61
CA ASP A 146 7.21 4.15 7.96
C ASP A 146 7.40 3.87 9.45
N SER A 147 6.63 4.53 10.31
CA SER A 147 6.65 4.30 11.76
C SER A 147 6.23 2.87 12.10
N LEU A 148 5.18 2.36 11.47
CA LEU A 148 4.75 0.97 11.62
C LEU A 148 5.82 0.01 11.11
N ASN A 149 6.41 0.27 9.93
CA ASN A 149 7.48 -0.56 9.40
C ASN A 149 8.65 -0.66 10.39
N ARG A 150 9.13 0.46 10.92
CA ARG A 150 10.22 0.48 11.92
C ARG A 150 9.84 -0.24 13.20
N LEU A 151 8.61 -0.10 13.67
CA LEU A 151 8.11 -0.79 14.86
C LEU A 151 8.07 -2.32 14.66
N PHE A 152 7.61 -2.77 13.48
CA PHE A 152 7.48 -4.19 13.18
C PHE A 152 8.78 -4.86 12.72
N SER A 153 9.74 -4.09 12.19
CA SER A 153 11.06 -4.55 11.80
C SER A 153 12.07 -4.56 12.97
N ASN A 154 11.65 -4.17 14.18
CA ASN A 154 12.52 -4.09 15.33
C ASN A 154 12.39 -5.35 16.19
N ASP A 155 13.51 -6.08 16.37
CA ASP A 155 13.57 -7.32 17.11
C ASP A 155 14.01 -7.14 18.58
N LEU A 156 14.20 -5.90 19.06
CA LEU A 156 14.55 -5.64 20.46
C LEU A 156 13.44 -6.14 21.40
N PRO A 157 13.76 -6.97 22.41
CA PRO A 157 12.77 -7.59 23.28
C PRO A 157 11.77 -6.62 23.93
N PRO A 158 12.18 -5.45 24.48
CA PRO A 158 11.24 -4.51 25.09
C PRO A 158 10.30 -3.88 24.04
N VAL A 159 10.77 -3.61 22.82
CA VAL A 159 9.94 -3.05 21.75
C VAL A 159 8.91 -4.07 21.28
N ARG A 160 9.32 -5.32 21.16
CA ARG A 160 8.42 -6.43 20.81
C ARG A 160 7.31 -6.60 21.84
N LEU A 161 7.66 -6.59 23.14
CA LEU A 161 6.66 -6.70 24.20
C LEU A 161 5.64 -5.55 24.17
N LEU A 162 6.14 -4.31 24.05
CA LEU A 162 5.27 -3.12 23.96
C LEU A 162 4.37 -3.15 22.73
N ARG A 163 4.87 -3.61 21.59
CA ARG A 163 4.09 -3.81 20.37
C ARG A 163 2.97 -4.82 20.58
N ASP A 164 3.28 -5.98 21.15
CA ASP A 164 2.32 -7.06 21.34
C ASP A 164 1.22 -6.65 22.34
N LEU A 165 1.58 -5.94 23.42
CA LEU A 165 0.63 -5.35 24.35
C LEU A 165 -0.23 -4.27 23.67
N GLY A 166 0.38 -3.39 22.88
CA GLY A 166 -0.33 -2.35 22.12
C GLY A 166 -1.34 -2.94 21.16
N LEU A 167 -0.97 -3.98 20.39
CA LEU A 167 -1.88 -4.68 19.48
C LEU A 167 -3.04 -5.35 20.24
N ALA A 168 -2.73 -5.99 21.38
CA ALA A 168 -3.76 -6.59 22.22
C ALA A 168 -4.75 -5.54 22.75
N ALA A 169 -4.26 -4.37 23.17
CA ALA A 169 -5.08 -3.26 23.62
C ALA A 169 -5.97 -2.72 22.49
N VAL A 170 -5.40 -2.47 21.32
CA VAL A 170 -6.17 -2.04 20.13
C VAL A 170 -7.27 -3.05 19.78
N ASN A 171 -6.97 -4.33 19.83
CA ASN A 171 -7.96 -5.37 19.50
C ASN A 171 -9.09 -5.47 20.54
N ARG A 172 -8.82 -5.15 21.81
CA ARG A 172 -9.80 -5.20 22.91
C ARG A 172 -10.66 -3.95 23.05
N VAL A 173 -10.23 -2.82 22.46
CA VAL A 173 -10.92 -1.53 22.55
C VAL A 173 -11.62 -1.19 21.24
N PRO A 174 -12.93 -1.47 21.08
CA PRO A 174 -13.63 -1.32 19.80
C PRO A 174 -13.56 0.09 19.17
N PRO A 175 -13.60 1.20 19.91
CA PRO A 175 -13.43 2.53 19.34
C PRO A 175 -12.05 2.72 18.72
N LEU A 176 -10.99 2.26 19.39
CA LEU A 176 -9.61 2.36 18.92
C LEU A 176 -9.38 1.50 17.68
N LYS A 177 -9.92 0.27 17.69
CA LYS A 177 -9.89 -0.62 16.51
C LYS A 177 -10.57 0.03 15.31
N ARG A 178 -11.78 0.59 15.48
CA ARG A 178 -12.51 1.32 14.42
C ARG A 178 -11.74 2.52 13.91
N PHE A 179 -11.09 3.27 14.78
CA PHE A 179 -10.24 4.41 14.40
C PHE A 179 -9.12 3.96 13.46
N PHE A 180 -8.34 2.95 13.83
CA PHE A 180 -7.27 2.43 12.98
C PHE A 180 -7.80 1.82 11.68
N MET A 181 -8.91 1.08 11.73
CA MET A 181 -9.52 0.52 10.52
C MET A 181 -9.97 1.61 9.54
N ARG A 182 -10.61 2.67 10.01
CA ARG A 182 -11.03 3.80 9.15
C ARG A 182 -9.83 4.50 8.51
N HIS A 183 -8.74 4.66 9.26
CA HIS A 183 -7.48 5.21 8.72
C HIS A 183 -6.88 4.27 7.67
N ALA A 184 -6.81 2.98 7.95
CA ALA A 184 -6.30 1.97 7.01
C ALA A 184 -7.14 1.87 5.73
N MET A 185 -8.46 2.03 5.84
CA MET A 185 -9.36 2.11 4.66
C MET A 185 -9.28 3.45 3.94
N GLY A 186 -8.53 4.42 4.51
CA GLY A 186 -8.41 5.73 3.93
C GLY A 186 -9.70 6.56 3.96
N MET A 187 -10.57 6.30 4.90
CA MET A 187 -11.85 7.00 5.08
C MET A 187 -11.74 8.19 6.06
N VAL A 188 -10.53 8.71 6.24
CA VAL A 188 -10.25 9.81 7.16
C VAL A 188 -9.52 10.92 6.43
N GLY A 189 -9.78 12.16 6.82
CA GLY A 189 -9.22 13.36 6.21
C GLY A 189 -10.21 14.08 5.29
N ASP A 190 -9.72 15.07 4.58
CA ASP A 190 -10.50 15.81 3.58
C ASP A 190 -10.49 15.03 2.25
N LEU A 191 -11.51 14.19 2.08
CA LEU A 191 -11.61 13.30 0.94
C LEU A 191 -12.21 14.04 -0.27
N PRO A 192 -11.67 13.83 -1.49
CA PRO A 192 -12.29 14.32 -2.72
C PRO A 192 -13.72 13.80 -2.92
N ARG A 193 -14.55 14.62 -3.59
CA ARG A 193 -15.96 14.27 -3.87
C ARG A 193 -16.11 12.90 -4.51
N LEU A 194 -15.32 12.59 -5.54
CA LEU A 194 -15.36 11.27 -6.20
C LEU A 194 -15.08 10.10 -5.24
N VAL A 195 -14.20 10.29 -4.25
CA VAL A 195 -13.92 9.26 -3.24
C VAL A 195 -15.09 9.08 -2.27
N LYS A 196 -15.88 10.13 -2.05
CA LYS A 196 -17.14 10.08 -1.28
C LYS A 196 -18.31 9.50 -2.07
N GLY A 197 -18.15 9.27 -3.38
CA GLY A 197 -19.23 8.85 -4.27
C GLY A 197 -20.10 10.02 -4.76
N GLU A 198 -19.60 11.25 -4.60
CA GLU A 198 -20.28 12.48 -5.04
C GLU A 198 -19.81 12.85 -6.45
N ALA A 199 -20.69 13.39 -7.28
CA ALA A 199 -20.33 13.90 -8.60
C ALA A 199 -19.47 15.17 -8.50
N LEU A 200 -18.61 15.38 -9.50
CA LEU A 200 -17.82 16.61 -9.65
C LEU A 200 -18.68 17.76 -10.19
#